data_afdeed4ef6bd1fd4104493b1f2c11145
#
_entry.id   afdeed4ef6bd1fd4104493b1f2c11145
#
_cell.length_a   1.000
_cell.length_b   1.000
_cell.length_c   1.000
_cell.angle_alpha   90.00
_cell.angle_beta   90.00
_cell.angle_gamma   90.00
#
_symmetry.space_group_name_H-M   'P 1'
#
loop_
_entity.id
_entity.type
_entity.pdbx_description
1 polymer ?
#
loop_
_entity_poly.entity_id
_entity_poly.type
_entity_poly.pdbx_seq_one_letter_code
_entity_poly.pdbx_strand_id
1 'polypeptide(L)'
;METIKIYRSVKKDLGIMLVSLLFIAVMLFMIISPNASEALRIIRIIAGWAGLILFGVGFLFYLILILRQVLFHRPFYIITDEAVKSLQPFRTFEIRFSDVNSFSIQPFKQNMFISIHYKENVEELKYATAGKMGRFVRRYNIKAVHAQEVLNATGLSVTPEEFFNLLNDRLKKTAD
;
A
#
# COMPACT_ATOMS: atom_id res chain seq x y z
N MET A 1 3.58 -22.23 17.88
CA MET A 1 3.49 -21.44 16.63
C MET A 1 3.86 -20.00 16.92
N GLU A 2 4.95 -19.52 16.37
CA GLU A 2 5.40 -18.15 16.59
C GLU A 2 4.78 -17.24 15.51
N THR A 3 3.93 -16.32 15.95
CA THR A 3 3.27 -15.37 15.06
C THR A 3 4.00 -14.03 15.09
N ILE A 4 4.51 -13.59 13.95
CA ILE A 4 5.21 -12.31 13.81
C ILE A 4 4.22 -11.27 13.29
N LYS A 5 4.09 -10.15 14.00
CA LYS A 5 3.21 -9.03 13.63
C LYS A 5 4.06 -7.86 13.15
N ILE A 6 3.82 -7.42 11.91
CA ILE A 6 4.50 -6.27 11.32
C ILE A 6 3.51 -5.13 11.21
N TYR A 7 3.93 -3.98 11.68
CA TYR A 7 3.13 -2.76 11.76
C TYR A 7 3.57 -1.77 10.70
N ARG A 8 2.70 -0.82 10.37
CA ARG A 8 3.03 0.31 9.50
C ARG A 8 3.72 1.41 10.30
N SER A 9 4.69 2.08 9.71
CA SER A 9 5.37 3.22 10.34
C SER A 9 4.48 4.46 10.31
N VAL A 10 4.06 4.95 11.47
CA VAL A 10 3.23 6.15 11.61
C VAL A 10 3.96 7.42 11.17
N LYS A 11 5.29 7.47 11.33
CA LYS A 11 6.10 8.67 11.01
C LYS A 11 5.95 9.13 9.56
N LYS A 12 6.03 8.19 8.61
CA LYS A 12 5.87 8.49 7.18
C LYS A 12 4.45 8.95 6.84
N ASP A 13 3.44 8.26 7.38
CA ASP A 13 2.04 8.58 7.17
C ASP A 13 1.66 9.95 7.75
N LEU A 14 2.20 10.28 8.94
CA LEU A 14 2.03 11.60 9.57
C LEU A 14 2.64 12.70 8.69
N GLY A 15 3.84 12.49 8.15
CA GLY A 15 4.46 13.45 7.23
C GLY A 15 3.60 13.76 6.02
N ILE A 16 3.05 12.73 5.35
CA ILE A 16 2.16 12.92 4.18
C ILE A 16 0.86 13.60 4.58
N MET A 17 0.29 13.26 5.74
CA MET A 17 -0.91 13.89 6.27
C MET A 17 -0.70 15.39 6.54
N LEU A 18 0.44 15.78 7.12
CA LEU A 18 0.78 17.19 7.36
C LEU A 18 0.97 17.97 6.06
N VAL A 19 1.63 17.38 5.06
CA VAL A 19 1.75 17.99 3.72
C VAL A 19 0.36 18.18 3.09
N SER A 20 -0.52 17.19 3.18
CA SER A 20 -1.90 17.30 2.68
C SER A 20 -2.66 18.42 3.36
N LEU A 21 -2.50 18.58 4.69
CA LEU A 21 -3.12 19.66 5.47
C LEU A 21 -2.62 21.04 5.01
N LEU A 22 -1.33 21.19 4.75
CA LEU A 22 -0.74 22.42 4.21
C LEU A 22 -1.38 22.79 2.85
N PHE A 23 -1.49 21.81 1.94
CA PHE A 23 -2.15 22.04 0.65
C PHE A 23 -3.62 22.40 0.79
N ILE A 24 -4.36 21.77 1.72
CA ILE A 24 -5.75 22.15 2.03
C ILE A 24 -5.83 23.63 2.44
N ALA A 25 -4.94 24.08 3.32
CA ALA A 25 -4.91 25.49 3.73
C ALA A 25 -4.63 26.43 2.56
N VAL A 26 -3.69 26.07 1.65
CA VAL A 26 -3.41 26.85 0.43
C VAL A 26 -4.63 26.88 -0.50
N MET A 27 -5.32 25.76 -0.69
CA MET A 27 -6.51 25.70 -1.56
C MET A 27 -7.67 26.53 -0.98
N LEU A 28 -7.88 26.51 0.34
CA LEU A 28 -8.86 27.35 1.01
C LEU A 28 -8.50 28.84 0.84
N PHE A 29 -7.24 29.21 1.02
CA PHE A 29 -6.78 30.57 0.79
C PHE A 29 -7.03 31.00 -0.67
N MET A 30 -6.76 30.15 -1.65
CA MET A 30 -7.05 30.43 -3.06
C MET A 30 -8.55 30.68 -3.32
N ILE A 31 -9.45 29.94 -2.65
CA ILE A 31 -10.91 30.12 -2.81
C ILE A 31 -11.36 31.46 -2.20
N ILE A 32 -10.86 31.82 -1.02
CA ILE A 32 -11.35 32.94 -0.22
C ILE A 32 -10.71 34.28 -0.65
N SER A 33 -9.48 34.27 -1.19
CA SER A 33 -8.73 35.50 -1.48
C SER A 33 -9.44 36.40 -2.52
N PRO A 34 -9.67 37.72 -2.24
CA PRO A 34 -10.45 38.62 -3.10
C PRO A 34 -9.69 39.14 -4.35
N ASN A 35 -8.36 39.09 -4.37
CA ASN A 35 -7.51 39.83 -5.30
C ASN A 35 -7.25 39.11 -6.61
N ALA A 36 -8.23 39.00 -7.52
CA ALA A 36 -7.98 38.52 -8.89
C ALA A 36 -8.96 39.14 -9.88
N SER A 37 -8.55 39.31 -11.15
CA SER A 37 -9.46 39.63 -12.26
C SER A 37 -10.56 38.58 -12.39
N GLU A 38 -11.74 38.95 -12.88
CA GLU A 38 -12.88 38.00 -12.94
C GLU A 38 -12.55 36.67 -13.64
N ALA A 39 -11.83 36.72 -14.76
CA ALA A 39 -11.42 35.52 -15.50
C ALA A 39 -10.51 34.58 -14.66
N LEU A 40 -9.53 35.15 -13.95
CA LEU A 40 -8.65 34.39 -13.07
C LEU A 40 -9.38 33.91 -11.81
N ARG A 41 -10.43 34.59 -11.38
CA ARG A 41 -11.24 34.21 -10.21
C ARG A 41 -11.94 32.87 -10.45
N ILE A 42 -12.58 32.66 -11.62
CA ILE A 42 -13.27 31.41 -11.95
C ILE A 42 -12.28 30.23 -11.97
N ILE A 43 -11.16 30.37 -12.69
CA ILE A 43 -10.13 29.33 -12.77
C ILE A 43 -9.61 28.98 -11.38
N ARG A 44 -9.35 29.99 -10.54
CA ARG A 44 -8.83 29.81 -9.18
C ARG A 44 -9.83 29.08 -8.27
N ILE A 45 -11.12 29.40 -8.35
CA ILE A 45 -12.16 28.72 -7.58
C ILE A 45 -12.26 27.25 -7.99
N ILE A 46 -12.30 26.96 -9.29
CA ILE A 46 -12.36 25.60 -9.80
C ILE A 46 -11.12 24.80 -9.37
N ALA A 47 -9.92 25.36 -9.56
CA ALA A 47 -8.67 24.73 -9.13
C ALA A 47 -8.61 24.52 -7.61
N GLY A 48 -9.08 25.50 -6.84
CA GLY A 48 -9.17 25.43 -5.37
C GLY A 48 -10.08 24.31 -4.91
N TRP A 49 -11.27 24.17 -5.47
CA TRP A 49 -12.19 23.08 -5.12
C TRP A 49 -11.66 21.71 -5.56
N ALA A 50 -11.09 21.61 -6.77
CA ALA A 50 -10.49 20.37 -7.24
C ALA A 50 -9.32 19.94 -6.34
N GLY A 51 -8.47 20.88 -5.95
CA GLY A 51 -7.38 20.64 -5.01
C GLY A 51 -7.87 20.26 -3.61
N LEU A 52 -8.91 20.95 -3.10
CA LEU A 52 -9.50 20.65 -1.81
C LEU A 52 -10.06 19.22 -1.74
N ILE A 53 -10.73 18.77 -2.80
CA ILE A 53 -11.24 17.40 -2.89
C ILE A 53 -10.07 16.41 -2.92
N LEU A 54 -9.06 16.64 -3.78
CA LEU A 54 -7.93 15.75 -3.92
C LEU A 54 -7.13 15.60 -2.61
N PHE A 55 -6.72 16.71 -2.02
CA PHE A 55 -5.93 16.70 -0.77
C PHE A 55 -6.77 16.34 0.45
N GLY A 56 -8.07 16.69 0.46
CA GLY A 56 -9.01 16.29 1.50
C GLY A 56 -9.21 14.78 1.56
N VAL A 57 -9.41 14.13 0.42
CA VAL A 57 -9.49 12.66 0.34
C VAL A 57 -8.17 12.02 0.78
N GLY A 58 -7.02 12.56 0.33
CA GLY A 58 -5.70 12.10 0.76
C GLY A 58 -5.51 12.22 2.28
N PHE A 59 -5.86 13.36 2.85
CA PHE A 59 -5.80 13.61 4.29
C PHE A 59 -6.64 12.60 5.08
N LEU A 60 -7.91 12.40 4.71
CA LEU A 60 -8.81 11.46 5.37
C LEU A 60 -8.28 10.01 5.27
N PHE A 61 -7.74 9.64 4.12
CA PHE A 61 -7.14 8.32 3.94
C PHE A 61 -5.98 8.06 4.92
N TYR A 62 -5.01 9.00 5.01
CA TYR A 62 -3.88 8.86 5.93
C TYR A 62 -4.31 8.98 7.40
N LEU A 63 -5.32 9.80 7.70
CA LEU A 63 -5.92 9.87 9.03
C LEU A 63 -6.48 8.51 9.47
N ILE A 64 -7.23 7.83 8.60
CA ILE A 64 -7.77 6.49 8.87
C ILE A 64 -6.62 5.49 9.11
N LEU A 65 -5.55 5.53 8.32
CA LEU A 65 -4.39 4.66 8.51
C LEU A 65 -3.74 4.86 9.88
N ILE A 66 -3.52 6.13 10.26
CA ILE A 66 -2.91 6.48 11.54
C ILE A 66 -3.82 6.06 12.70
N LEU A 67 -5.11 6.37 12.64
CA LEU A 67 -6.07 5.98 13.68
C LEU A 67 -6.13 4.45 13.86
N ARG A 68 -6.15 3.69 12.77
CA ARG A 68 -6.09 2.22 12.85
C ARG A 68 -4.83 1.72 13.54
N GLN A 69 -3.69 2.36 13.26
CA GLN A 69 -2.42 1.97 13.85
C GLN A 69 -2.33 2.38 15.33
N VAL A 70 -2.71 3.61 15.66
CA VAL A 70 -2.53 4.19 17.00
C VAL A 70 -3.60 3.69 17.97
N LEU A 71 -4.89 3.71 17.57
CA LEU A 71 -6.00 3.35 18.48
C LEU A 71 -6.20 1.84 18.58
N PHE A 72 -6.09 1.13 17.46
CA PHE A 72 -6.43 -0.30 17.43
C PHE A 72 -5.21 -1.21 17.40
N HIS A 73 -3.98 -0.68 17.31
CA HIS A 73 -2.72 -1.45 17.25
C HIS A 73 -2.79 -2.61 16.24
N ARG A 74 -3.53 -2.43 15.13
CA ARG A 74 -3.73 -3.48 14.14
C ARG A 74 -2.48 -3.67 13.30
N PRO A 75 -1.92 -4.89 13.24
CA PRO A 75 -0.78 -5.16 12.38
C PRO A 75 -1.17 -4.99 10.91
N PHE A 76 -0.19 -4.64 10.09
CA PHE A 76 -0.36 -4.53 8.64
C PHE A 76 -0.15 -5.88 7.96
N TYR A 77 0.82 -6.66 8.47
CA TYR A 77 1.04 -8.05 8.12
C TYR A 77 1.10 -8.93 9.37
N ILE A 78 0.61 -10.16 9.23
CA ILE A 78 0.77 -11.22 10.21
C ILE A 78 1.43 -12.38 9.48
N ILE A 79 2.62 -12.79 9.94
CA ILE A 79 3.35 -13.94 9.43
C ILE A 79 3.17 -15.08 10.44
N THR A 80 2.60 -16.18 9.99
CA THR A 80 2.50 -17.45 10.73
C THR A 80 3.50 -18.45 10.15
N ASP A 81 3.50 -19.67 10.64
CA ASP A 81 4.33 -20.74 10.05
C ASP A 81 3.81 -21.18 8.67
N GLU A 82 2.50 -21.01 8.38
CA GLU A 82 1.85 -21.50 7.15
C GLU A 82 1.59 -20.43 6.10
N ALA A 83 1.44 -19.16 6.53
CA ALA A 83 0.96 -18.10 5.64
C ALA A 83 1.39 -16.71 6.09
N VAL A 84 1.40 -15.77 5.14
CA VAL A 84 1.40 -14.34 5.43
C VAL A 84 0.02 -13.75 5.15
N LYS A 85 -0.56 -13.09 6.15
CA LYS A 85 -1.84 -12.37 6.04
C LYS A 85 -1.59 -10.88 5.92
N SER A 86 -2.15 -10.26 4.89
CA SER A 86 -2.16 -8.82 4.71
C SER A 86 -3.48 -8.26 5.21
N LEU A 87 -3.43 -7.35 6.19
CA LEU A 87 -4.59 -6.72 6.83
C LEU A 87 -4.73 -5.25 6.39
N GLN A 88 -4.65 -5.02 5.09
CA GLN A 88 -4.80 -3.66 4.54
C GLN A 88 -6.22 -3.12 4.79
N PRO A 89 -6.42 -1.78 4.89
CA PRO A 89 -7.71 -1.17 5.25
C PRO A 89 -8.87 -1.60 4.35
N PHE A 90 -8.61 -1.77 3.05
CA PHE A 90 -9.65 -2.05 2.05
C PHE A 90 -9.54 -3.46 1.45
N ARG A 91 -8.51 -4.22 1.80
CA ARG A 91 -8.29 -5.56 1.25
C ARG A 91 -7.50 -6.42 2.22
N THR A 92 -8.14 -7.43 2.75
CA THR A 92 -7.46 -8.52 3.47
C THR A 92 -7.27 -9.69 2.53
N PHE A 93 -6.06 -10.24 2.50
CA PHE A 93 -5.76 -11.45 1.74
C PHE A 93 -4.68 -12.27 2.44
N GLU A 94 -4.66 -13.54 2.13
CA GLU A 94 -3.73 -14.52 2.70
C GLU A 94 -2.94 -15.19 1.58
N ILE A 95 -1.66 -15.39 1.82
CA ILE A 95 -0.73 -16.08 0.93
C ILE A 95 -0.15 -17.24 1.72
N ARG A 96 -0.47 -18.46 1.32
CA ARG A 96 0.09 -19.68 1.93
C ARG A 96 1.49 -19.93 1.39
N PHE A 97 2.43 -20.27 2.24
CA PHE A 97 3.79 -20.59 1.83
C PHE A 97 3.83 -21.86 0.94
N SER A 98 2.91 -22.80 1.16
CA SER A 98 2.76 -23.98 0.29
C SER A 98 2.50 -23.66 -1.18
N ASP A 99 1.93 -22.48 -1.47
CA ASP A 99 1.57 -22.03 -2.81
C ASP A 99 2.71 -21.24 -3.48
N VAL A 100 3.70 -20.83 -2.69
CA VAL A 100 4.80 -19.96 -3.14
C VAL A 100 6.02 -20.79 -3.54
N ASN A 101 6.64 -20.41 -4.63
CA ASN A 101 7.93 -20.95 -5.08
C ASN A 101 9.10 -20.12 -4.53
N SER A 102 9.00 -18.79 -4.63
CA SER A 102 10.03 -17.87 -4.13
C SER A 102 9.50 -16.45 -3.92
N PHE A 103 10.26 -15.67 -3.15
CA PHE A 103 10.09 -14.24 -3.04
C PHE A 103 11.27 -13.50 -3.68
N SER A 104 11.05 -12.28 -4.17
CA SER A 104 12.13 -11.38 -4.62
C SER A 104 11.84 -9.94 -4.22
N ILE A 105 12.89 -9.18 -3.87
CA ILE A 105 12.76 -7.74 -3.63
C ILE A 105 12.87 -7.02 -4.97
N GLN A 106 11.89 -6.13 -5.22
CA GLN A 106 11.84 -5.33 -6.43
C GLN A 106 11.63 -3.85 -6.09
N PRO A 107 12.56 -2.96 -6.47
CA PRO A 107 12.33 -1.53 -6.40
C PRO A 107 11.35 -1.10 -7.50
N PHE A 108 10.37 -0.32 -7.15
CA PHE A 108 9.49 0.32 -8.11
C PHE A 108 9.23 1.77 -7.71
N LYS A 109 9.75 2.71 -8.49
CA LYS A 109 9.81 4.14 -8.15
C LYS A 109 10.53 4.35 -6.82
N GLN A 110 9.86 4.98 -5.85
CA GLN A 110 10.41 5.25 -4.51
C GLN A 110 10.00 4.19 -3.45
N ASN A 111 9.40 3.08 -3.89
CA ASN A 111 8.91 2.06 -2.99
C ASN A 111 9.62 0.73 -3.25
N MET A 112 9.74 -0.06 -2.18
CA MET A 112 10.23 -1.43 -2.24
C MET A 112 9.05 -2.38 -2.12
N PHE A 113 9.01 -3.36 -3.02
CA PHE A 113 8.00 -4.40 -3.04
C PHE A 113 8.64 -5.77 -2.91
N ILE A 114 7.95 -6.69 -2.27
CA ILE A 114 8.29 -8.11 -2.31
C ILE A 114 7.36 -8.76 -3.32
N SER A 115 7.93 -9.19 -4.43
CA SER A 115 7.26 -9.94 -5.47
C SER A 115 7.06 -11.38 -5.04
N ILE A 116 5.88 -11.92 -5.29
CA ILE A 116 5.49 -13.28 -4.94
C ILE A 116 5.48 -14.11 -6.22
N HIS A 117 6.37 -15.09 -6.29
CA HIS A 117 6.41 -16.04 -7.38
C HIS A 117 5.72 -17.33 -6.91
N TYR A 118 4.53 -17.58 -7.41
CA TYR A 118 3.76 -18.76 -7.09
C TYR A 118 4.28 -19.99 -7.84
N LYS A 119 3.91 -21.18 -7.38
CA LYS A 119 4.02 -22.40 -8.16
C LYS A 119 3.17 -22.29 -9.42
N GLU A 120 3.62 -22.85 -10.54
CA GLU A 120 3.01 -22.65 -11.86
C GLU A 120 1.50 -22.93 -11.91
N ASN A 121 1.08 -24.06 -11.35
CA ASN A 121 -0.33 -24.43 -11.25
C ASN A 121 -1.18 -23.45 -10.44
N VAL A 122 -0.61 -22.87 -9.38
CA VAL A 122 -1.29 -21.85 -8.53
C VAL A 122 -1.36 -20.52 -9.25
N GLU A 123 -0.29 -20.13 -9.95
CA GLU A 123 -0.22 -18.89 -10.71
C GLU A 123 -1.27 -18.84 -11.82
N GLU A 124 -1.40 -19.93 -12.58
CA GLU A 124 -2.43 -20.07 -13.61
C GLU A 124 -3.84 -20.01 -13.04
N LEU A 125 -4.11 -20.75 -11.96
CA LEU A 125 -5.41 -20.78 -11.30
C LEU A 125 -5.81 -19.39 -10.79
N LYS A 126 -4.90 -18.69 -10.12
CA LYS A 126 -5.11 -17.33 -9.61
C LYS A 126 -5.37 -16.32 -10.73
N TYR A 127 -4.73 -16.49 -11.90
CA TYR A 127 -4.98 -15.64 -13.06
C TYR A 127 -6.34 -15.93 -13.70
N ALA A 128 -6.68 -17.21 -13.89
CA ALA A 128 -7.93 -17.65 -14.49
C ALA A 128 -9.15 -17.23 -13.67
N THR A 129 -9.08 -17.38 -12.34
CA THR A 129 -10.18 -17.06 -11.42
C THR A 129 -10.33 -15.57 -11.13
N ALA A 130 -9.34 -14.74 -11.51
CA ALA A 130 -9.38 -13.31 -11.27
C ALA A 130 -10.45 -12.61 -12.14
N GLY A 131 -11.25 -11.73 -11.52
CA GLY A 131 -12.17 -10.84 -12.23
C GLY A 131 -11.44 -9.83 -13.14
N LYS A 132 -12.17 -9.06 -13.94
CA LYS A 132 -11.61 -8.10 -14.92
C LYS A 132 -10.58 -7.13 -14.29
N MET A 133 -10.93 -6.52 -13.15
CA MET A 133 -10.02 -5.61 -12.42
C MET A 133 -8.80 -6.36 -11.85
N GLY A 134 -8.99 -7.56 -11.29
CA GLY A 134 -7.90 -8.40 -10.79
C GLY A 134 -6.89 -8.75 -11.88
N ARG A 135 -7.36 -9.14 -13.08
CA ARG A 135 -6.50 -9.41 -14.24
C ARG A 135 -5.76 -8.17 -14.73
N PHE A 136 -6.41 -6.99 -14.71
CA PHE A 136 -5.74 -5.73 -15.04
C PHE A 136 -4.59 -5.43 -14.08
N VAL A 137 -4.84 -5.50 -12.77
CA VAL A 137 -3.81 -5.28 -11.73
C VAL A 137 -2.66 -6.29 -11.86
N ARG A 138 -2.96 -7.57 -12.07
CA ARG A 138 -1.92 -8.61 -12.26
C ARG A 138 -1.04 -8.34 -13.48
N ARG A 139 -1.64 -7.97 -14.63
CA ARG A 139 -0.86 -7.59 -15.82
C ARG A 139 0.04 -6.37 -15.57
N TYR A 140 -0.47 -5.40 -14.84
CA TYR A 140 0.34 -4.23 -14.46
C TYR A 140 1.51 -4.64 -13.57
N ASN A 141 1.28 -5.47 -12.55
CA ASN A 141 2.31 -5.96 -11.65
C ASN A 141 3.38 -6.79 -12.39
N ILE A 142 2.97 -7.67 -13.31
CA ILE A 142 3.90 -8.45 -14.13
C ILE A 142 4.84 -7.52 -14.92
N LYS A 143 4.32 -6.45 -15.50
CA LYS A 143 5.13 -5.47 -16.24
C LYS A 143 6.04 -4.62 -15.33
N ALA A 144 5.59 -4.32 -14.12
CA ALA A 144 6.28 -3.40 -13.22
C ALA A 144 7.32 -4.11 -12.33
N VAL A 145 7.02 -5.32 -11.86
CA VAL A 145 7.80 -6.01 -10.82
C VAL A 145 7.91 -7.53 -11.06
N HIS A 146 7.62 -7.99 -12.28
CA HIS A 146 7.76 -9.38 -12.74
C HIS A 146 7.01 -10.43 -11.91
N ALA A 147 5.90 -10.04 -11.25
CA ALA A 147 5.06 -10.95 -10.47
C ALA A 147 3.60 -10.54 -10.53
N GLN A 148 2.67 -11.51 -10.39
CA GLN A 148 1.23 -11.22 -10.38
C GLN A 148 0.78 -10.50 -9.11
N GLU A 149 1.39 -10.81 -7.97
CA GLU A 149 1.05 -10.24 -6.67
C GLU A 149 2.31 -9.75 -5.95
N VAL A 150 2.14 -8.70 -5.15
CA VAL A 150 3.22 -8.05 -4.41
C VAL A 150 2.78 -7.69 -3.00
N LEU A 151 3.74 -7.69 -2.07
CA LEU A 151 3.61 -7.10 -0.75
C LEU A 151 4.37 -5.78 -0.72
N ASN A 152 3.73 -4.73 -0.26
CA ASN A 152 4.42 -3.45 -0.06
C ASN A 152 5.31 -3.55 1.17
N ALA A 153 6.62 -3.39 0.98
CA ALA A 153 7.61 -3.42 2.05
C ALA A 153 8.00 -2.02 2.54
N THR A 154 7.48 -0.96 1.90
CA THR A 154 7.83 0.41 2.25
C THR A 154 6.96 0.95 3.39
N GLY A 155 7.58 1.61 4.36
CA GLY A 155 6.88 2.26 5.48
C GLY A 155 6.36 1.26 6.52
N LEU A 156 7.01 0.13 6.65
CA LEU A 156 6.77 -0.84 7.72
C LEU A 156 7.65 -0.53 8.95
N SER A 157 7.37 -1.21 10.06
CA SER A 157 8.17 -1.17 11.29
C SER A 157 9.49 -1.93 11.19
N VAL A 158 9.67 -2.69 10.12
CA VAL A 158 10.88 -3.44 9.75
C VAL A 158 11.39 -2.94 8.41
N THR A 159 12.66 -3.15 8.12
CA THR A 159 13.22 -2.83 6.79
C THR A 159 12.68 -3.79 5.72
N PRO A 160 12.70 -3.41 4.42
CA PRO A 160 12.32 -4.30 3.34
C PRO A 160 13.11 -5.60 3.31
N GLU A 161 14.41 -5.53 3.63
CA GLU A 161 15.32 -6.68 3.69
C GLU A 161 14.98 -7.61 4.85
N GLU A 162 14.70 -7.06 6.04
CA GLU A 162 14.24 -7.85 7.20
C GLU A 162 12.92 -8.54 6.90
N PHE A 163 11.96 -7.83 6.28
CA PHE A 163 10.69 -8.43 5.91
C PHE A 163 10.85 -9.56 4.89
N PHE A 164 11.71 -9.36 3.90
CA PHE A 164 12.05 -10.38 2.90
C PHE A 164 12.68 -11.62 3.55
N ASN A 165 13.64 -11.43 4.45
CA ASN A 165 14.30 -12.52 5.16
C ASN A 165 13.31 -13.32 6.02
N LEU A 166 12.42 -12.64 6.75
CA LEU A 166 11.36 -13.29 7.53
C LEU A 166 10.46 -14.19 6.66
N LEU A 167 10.08 -13.73 5.47
CA LEU A 167 9.25 -14.52 4.54
C LEU A 167 10.02 -15.74 4.01
N ASN A 168 11.29 -15.58 3.62
CA ASN A 168 12.10 -16.68 3.10
C ASN A 168 12.43 -17.71 4.18
N ASP A 169 12.65 -17.30 5.43
CA ASP A 169 12.89 -18.24 6.52
C ASP A 169 11.66 -19.12 6.80
N ARG A 170 10.44 -18.55 6.67
CA ARG A 170 9.21 -19.33 6.78
C ARG A 170 8.98 -20.24 5.57
N LEU A 171 9.28 -19.75 4.36
CA LEU A 171 9.17 -20.55 3.15
C LEU A 171 10.07 -21.78 3.20
N LYS A 172 11.33 -21.63 3.64
CA LYS A 172 12.26 -22.76 3.82
C LYS A 172 11.74 -23.79 4.80
N LYS A 173 11.24 -23.36 5.98
CA LYS A 173 10.66 -24.25 6.99
C LYS A 173 9.41 -25.00 6.52
N THR A 174 8.72 -24.51 5.49
CA THR A 174 7.54 -25.19 4.92
C THR A 174 7.93 -26.19 3.86
N ALA A 175 9.15 -26.10 3.33
CA ALA A 175 9.68 -27.01 2.30
C ALA A 175 10.37 -28.26 2.90
N ASP A 176 10.80 -28.19 4.17
CA ASP A 176 11.34 -29.30 4.97
C ASP A 176 10.19 -30.12 5.59
#